data_69d29bfa1b898fdbbef740b8c838c20e
#
_entry.id   69d29bfa1b898fdbbef740b8c838c20e
#
_cell.length_a   1.000
_cell.length_b   1.000
_cell.length_c   1.000
_cell.angle_alpha   90.00
_cell.angle_beta   90.00
_cell.angle_gamma   90.00
#
_symmetry.space_group_name_H-M   'P 1'
#
loop_
_entity.id
_entity.type
_entity.pdbx_description
1 polymer ?
#
loop_
_entity_poly.entity_id
_entity_poly.type
_entity_poly.pdbx_seq_one_letter_code
_entity_poly.pdbx_strand_id
1 'polypeptide(L)'
;MTEDSAVCHYADMWNPTHREHMASEINSIAAYMAPGNRFYAPFYRHATIEAFEAQNEDTVYSRTRLAMSDVCEAFDYFLAHRRSSSGKVGRGPRPLIIAGFSQGGLGVVELLKHMDDETYGQLAAAYILGYKVTPEDTLQTKHIKAAQGETDTGVTICYNTVKDVKYIKPVIAATCMGINPVNWRTDATPATLHDTITVTLSPKHHVLVVSGYSGSEYEPYKDLLNVGDIHSCEPWLYSECLAKNIAIRAREWRKKHAH
;
A
#
# COMPACT_ATOMS: atom_id res chain seq x y z
N MET A 1 30.05 -17.45 -0.56
CA MET A 1 28.63 -17.87 -0.71
C MET A 1 28.03 -17.72 0.67
N THR A 2 27.27 -16.70 0.86
CA THR A 2 26.68 -16.35 2.16
C THR A 2 25.50 -17.28 2.43
N GLU A 3 25.38 -17.76 3.66
CA GLU A 3 24.30 -18.65 4.17
C GLU A 3 22.87 -18.09 3.98
N ASP A 4 22.73 -16.96 3.34
CA ASP A 4 21.51 -16.16 3.21
C ASP A 4 20.52 -16.68 2.14
N SER A 5 20.97 -17.54 1.22
CA SER A 5 20.13 -18.04 0.11
C SER A 5 19.13 -19.14 0.52
N ALA A 6 19.24 -19.67 1.74
CA ALA A 6 18.41 -20.76 2.24
C ALA A 6 17.15 -20.30 2.99
N VAL A 7 16.99 -19.00 3.25
CA VAL A 7 16.00 -18.49 4.22
C VAL A 7 14.79 -17.82 3.55
N CYS A 8 14.92 -17.35 2.31
CA CYS A 8 13.83 -16.69 1.59
C CYS A 8 13.34 -17.53 0.42
N HIS A 9 12.06 -17.81 0.40
CA HIS A 9 11.37 -18.51 -0.68
C HIS A 9 10.39 -17.59 -1.41
N TYR A 10 9.96 -18.01 -2.59
CA TYR A 10 8.93 -17.33 -3.35
C TYR A 10 7.69 -18.19 -3.48
N ALA A 11 6.52 -17.56 -3.52
CA ALA A 11 5.28 -18.27 -3.72
C ALA A 11 5.25 -19.00 -5.07
N ASP A 12 4.79 -20.23 -5.04
CA ASP A 12 4.52 -21.00 -6.25
C ASP A 12 3.18 -20.54 -6.87
N MET A 13 3.28 -19.75 -7.92
CA MET A 13 2.11 -19.20 -8.63
C MET A 13 1.33 -20.24 -9.42
N TRP A 14 1.87 -21.44 -9.59
CA TRP A 14 1.21 -22.55 -10.27
C TRP A 14 0.47 -23.49 -9.30
N ASN A 15 0.71 -23.35 -7.99
CA ASN A 15 0.03 -24.11 -6.96
C ASN A 15 -1.44 -23.66 -6.83
N PRO A 16 -2.43 -24.51 -7.13
CA PRO A 16 -3.84 -24.13 -7.09
C PRO A 16 -4.31 -23.66 -5.71
N THR A 17 -3.84 -24.30 -4.65
CA THR A 17 -4.23 -23.97 -3.27
C THR A 17 -3.73 -22.59 -2.88
N HIS A 18 -2.48 -22.25 -3.24
CA HIS A 18 -1.95 -20.89 -2.99
C HIS A 18 -2.75 -19.83 -3.76
N ARG A 19 -3.09 -20.11 -5.03
CA ARG A 19 -3.89 -19.20 -5.86
C ARG A 19 -5.30 -18.99 -5.31
N GLU A 20 -5.94 -20.04 -4.86
CA GLU A 20 -7.28 -19.97 -4.27
C GLU A 20 -7.29 -19.12 -3.00
N HIS A 21 -6.31 -19.33 -2.10
CA HIS A 21 -6.16 -18.53 -0.88
C HIS A 21 -5.93 -17.05 -1.20
N MET A 22 -4.98 -16.75 -2.09
CA MET A 22 -4.71 -15.38 -2.53
C MET A 22 -5.94 -14.72 -3.18
N ALA A 23 -6.67 -15.46 -4.04
CA ALA A 23 -7.87 -14.94 -4.66
C ALA A 23 -8.96 -14.61 -3.64
N SER A 24 -9.11 -15.40 -2.59
CA SER A 24 -10.07 -15.16 -1.51
C SER A 24 -9.76 -13.85 -0.77
N GLU A 25 -8.50 -13.64 -0.37
CA GLU A 25 -8.08 -12.41 0.31
C GLU A 25 -8.25 -11.19 -0.60
N ILE A 26 -7.81 -11.28 -1.85
CA ILE A 26 -7.92 -10.20 -2.83
C ILE A 26 -9.39 -9.84 -3.11
N ASN A 27 -10.28 -10.81 -3.20
CA ASN A 27 -11.72 -10.57 -3.37
C ASN A 27 -12.32 -9.83 -2.17
N SER A 28 -11.88 -10.14 -0.96
CA SER A 28 -12.31 -9.45 0.26
C SER A 28 -11.88 -7.97 0.25
N ILE A 29 -10.65 -7.69 -0.20
CA ILE A 29 -10.14 -6.32 -0.36
C ILE A 29 -10.91 -5.60 -1.49
N ALA A 30 -11.13 -6.26 -2.63
CA ALA A 30 -11.88 -5.69 -3.74
C ALA A 30 -13.29 -5.27 -3.34
N ALA A 31 -13.93 -6.00 -2.44
CA ALA A 31 -15.29 -5.72 -1.98
C ALA A 31 -15.42 -4.33 -1.33
N TYR A 32 -14.40 -3.85 -0.61
CA TYR A 32 -14.45 -2.51 -0.01
C TYR A 32 -13.67 -1.45 -0.80
N MET A 33 -12.53 -1.80 -1.41
CA MET A 33 -11.72 -0.81 -2.12
C MET A 33 -12.27 -0.45 -3.50
N ALA A 34 -13.00 -1.34 -4.15
CA ALA A 34 -13.40 -1.18 -5.54
C ALA A 34 -14.90 -1.26 -5.83
N PRO A 35 -15.82 -0.90 -4.93
CA PRO A 35 -17.25 -0.98 -5.22
C PRO A 35 -17.58 -0.12 -6.46
N GLY A 36 -18.13 -0.76 -7.49
CA GLY A 36 -18.48 -0.09 -8.76
C GLY A 36 -17.29 0.29 -9.66
N ASN A 37 -16.07 -0.13 -9.32
CA ASN A 37 -14.87 0.09 -10.11
C ASN A 37 -14.38 -1.22 -10.74
N ARG A 38 -13.48 -1.11 -11.72
CA ARG A 38 -12.72 -2.27 -12.21
C ARG A 38 -11.56 -2.51 -11.27
N PHE A 39 -11.42 -3.73 -10.81
CA PHE A 39 -10.36 -4.15 -9.92
C PHE A 39 -9.46 -5.16 -10.64
N TYR A 40 -8.16 -5.01 -10.46
CA TYR A 40 -7.13 -5.88 -11.02
C TYR A 40 -6.10 -6.13 -9.93
N ALA A 41 -5.71 -7.39 -9.76
CA ALA A 41 -4.63 -7.79 -8.88
C ALA A 41 -3.80 -8.89 -9.57
N PRO A 42 -2.48 -8.76 -9.63
CA PRO A 42 -1.64 -9.79 -10.22
C PRO A 42 -1.46 -10.97 -9.26
N PHE A 43 -1.36 -12.16 -9.81
CA PHE A 43 -0.63 -13.22 -9.14
C PHE A 43 0.85 -13.04 -9.45
N TYR A 44 1.70 -12.93 -8.43
CA TYR A 44 3.13 -12.73 -8.58
C TYR A 44 3.90 -13.58 -7.57
N ARG A 45 5.15 -13.85 -7.84
CA ARG A 45 6.03 -14.63 -6.96
C ARG A 45 6.41 -13.82 -5.73
N HIS A 46 5.45 -13.58 -4.83
CA HIS A 46 5.74 -12.82 -3.61
C HIS A 46 6.78 -13.55 -2.76
N ALA A 47 7.68 -12.80 -2.17
CA ALA A 47 8.67 -13.33 -1.24
C ALA A 47 7.98 -13.72 0.08
N THR A 48 8.47 -14.75 0.73
CA THR A 48 7.96 -15.15 2.05
C THR A 48 8.38 -14.14 3.11
N ILE A 49 7.72 -14.18 4.27
CA ILE A 49 7.92 -13.18 5.34
C ILE A 49 9.36 -13.12 5.85
N GLU A 50 10.09 -14.22 5.73
CA GLU A 50 11.51 -14.30 6.10
C GLU A 50 12.38 -13.30 5.33
N ALA A 51 11.93 -12.83 4.16
CA ALA A 51 12.63 -11.79 3.43
C ALA A 51 12.80 -10.51 4.26
N PHE A 52 11.83 -10.20 5.12
CA PHE A 52 11.77 -9.00 5.94
C PHE A 52 12.40 -9.17 7.33
N GLU A 53 12.85 -10.36 7.69
CA GLU A 53 13.60 -10.60 8.95
C GLU A 53 15.01 -10.01 8.90
N ALA A 54 15.52 -9.64 7.73
CA ALA A 54 16.81 -9.01 7.59
C ALA A 54 16.82 -7.64 8.27
N GLN A 55 17.91 -7.37 9.01
CA GLN A 55 18.10 -6.13 9.75
C GLN A 55 18.54 -4.95 8.85
N ASN A 56 18.85 -5.19 7.58
CA ASN A 56 19.29 -4.17 6.64
C ASN A 56 18.44 -4.16 5.36
N GLU A 57 18.31 -2.99 4.78
CA GLU A 57 17.44 -2.72 3.62
C GLU A 57 17.95 -3.37 2.35
N ASP A 58 19.27 -3.40 2.12
CA ASP A 58 19.87 -3.99 0.91
C ASP A 58 19.54 -5.48 0.80
N THR A 59 19.56 -6.18 1.93
CA THR A 59 19.20 -7.61 1.98
C THR A 59 17.70 -7.79 1.70
N VAL A 60 16.81 -6.98 2.30
CA VAL A 60 15.37 -7.03 2.00
C VAL A 60 15.12 -6.74 0.52
N TYR A 61 15.75 -5.70 -0.03
CA TYR A 61 15.63 -5.36 -1.44
C TYR A 61 16.11 -6.50 -2.35
N SER A 62 17.27 -7.08 -2.06
CA SER A 62 17.78 -8.23 -2.81
C SER A 62 16.83 -9.42 -2.80
N ARG A 63 16.24 -9.74 -1.64
CA ARG A 63 15.30 -10.85 -1.46
C ARG A 63 13.94 -10.60 -2.10
N THR A 64 13.51 -9.36 -2.24
CA THR A 64 12.21 -9.01 -2.82
C THR A 64 12.27 -8.64 -4.30
N ARG A 65 13.47 -8.48 -4.87
CA ARG A 65 13.69 -7.99 -6.25
C ARG A 65 12.90 -8.76 -7.30
N LEU A 66 12.83 -10.08 -7.20
CA LEU A 66 12.10 -10.91 -8.15
C LEU A 66 10.58 -10.64 -8.08
N ALA A 67 10.05 -10.54 -6.87
CA ALA A 67 8.64 -10.21 -6.64
C ALA A 67 8.29 -8.82 -7.23
N MET A 68 9.17 -7.84 -7.06
CA MET A 68 8.96 -6.48 -7.57
C MET A 68 9.06 -6.43 -9.11
N SER A 69 9.95 -7.23 -9.71
CA SER A 69 9.99 -7.40 -11.17
C SER A 69 8.67 -7.93 -11.72
N ASP A 70 8.10 -8.96 -11.10
CA ASP A 70 6.81 -9.52 -11.50
C ASP A 70 5.68 -8.49 -11.39
N VAL A 71 5.69 -7.68 -10.34
CA VAL A 71 4.69 -6.60 -10.14
C VAL A 71 4.79 -5.55 -11.24
N CYS A 72 6.00 -5.14 -11.62
CA CYS A 72 6.21 -4.18 -12.71
C CYS A 72 5.77 -4.76 -14.06
N GLU A 73 6.14 -6.00 -14.38
CA GLU A 73 5.71 -6.67 -15.63
C GLU A 73 4.19 -6.82 -15.70
N ALA A 74 3.54 -7.19 -14.59
CA ALA A 74 2.10 -7.30 -14.53
C ALA A 74 1.41 -5.93 -14.72
N PHE A 75 2.02 -4.86 -14.21
CA PHE A 75 1.52 -3.51 -14.40
C PHE A 75 1.64 -3.06 -15.86
N ASP A 76 2.74 -3.30 -16.52
CA ASP A 76 2.94 -3.02 -17.93
C ASP A 76 1.92 -3.78 -18.80
N TYR A 77 1.70 -5.05 -18.50
CA TYR A 77 0.67 -5.86 -19.15
C TYR A 77 -0.73 -5.25 -18.94
N PHE A 78 -1.06 -4.86 -17.71
CA PHE A 78 -2.32 -4.18 -17.40
C PHE A 78 -2.47 -2.88 -18.20
N LEU A 79 -1.45 -2.03 -18.27
CA LEU A 79 -1.48 -0.78 -19.02
C LEU A 79 -1.71 -1.01 -20.51
N ALA A 80 -1.03 -2.00 -21.10
CA ALA A 80 -1.19 -2.37 -22.49
C ALA A 80 -2.61 -2.86 -22.82
N HIS A 81 -3.24 -3.62 -21.92
CA HIS A 81 -4.52 -4.28 -22.18
C HIS A 81 -5.73 -3.48 -21.68
N ARG A 82 -5.57 -2.58 -20.70
CA ARG A 82 -6.68 -1.73 -20.21
C ARG A 82 -7.26 -0.79 -21.30
N ARG A 83 -6.46 -0.44 -22.29
CA ARG A 83 -6.88 0.40 -23.44
C ARG A 83 -7.82 -0.36 -24.39
N SER A 84 -7.61 -1.66 -24.56
CA SER A 84 -8.38 -2.51 -25.47
C SER A 84 -9.86 -2.67 -25.09
N SER A 85 -10.20 -2.58 -23.80
CA SER A 85 -11.58 -2.75 -23.33
C SER A 85 -12.44 -1.48 -23.46
N SER A 86 -11.89 -0.38 -23.98
CA SER A 86 -12.56 0.92 -24.09
C SER A 86 -13.20 1.20 -25.47
N GLY A 87 -13.50 0.17 -26.27
CA GLY A 87 -14.12 0.28 -27.59
C GLY A 87 -15.47 1.01 -27.68
N LYS A 88 -15.84 1.81 -26.67
CA LYS A 88 -16.94 2.77 -26.73
C LYS A 88 -16.38 4.19 -26.72
N VAL A 89 -16.45 4.81 -27.90
CA VAL A 89 -16.29 6.25 -28.10
C VAL A 89 -17.13 7.00 -27.05
N GLY A 90 -16.51 7.89 -26.26
CA GLY A 90 -17.24 8.82 -25.39
C GLY A 90 -16.97 8.76 -23.89
N ARG A 91 -16.04 7.94 -23.39
CA ARG A 91 -15.58 8.05 -21.99
C ARG A 91 -14.19 8.67 -21.97
N GLY A 92 -14.09 9.85 -21.37
CA GLY A 92 -12.83 10.54 -21.09
C GLY A 92 -11.83 9.68 -20.31
N PRO A 93 -10.64 10.20 -20.02
CA PRO A 93 -9.59 9.47 -19.32
C PRO A 93 -10.09 8.92 -17.98
N ARG A 94 -9.64 7.72 -17.61
CA ARG A 94 -10.05 7.06 -16.36
C ARG A 94 -8.98 7.23 -15.30
N PRO A 95 -9.37 7.63 -14.07
CA PRO A 95 -8.41 7.67 -12.97
C PRO A 95 -7.85 6.27 -12.70
N LEU A 96 -6.57 6.23 -12.42
CA LEU A 96 -5.85 5.08 -11.90
C LEU A 96 -5.72 5.24 -10.39
N ILE A 97 -6.03 4.19 -9.65
CA ILE A 97 -5.70 4.06 -8.23
C ILE A 97 -4.87 2.80 -8.09
N ILE A 98 -3.74 2.89 -7.46
CA ILE A 98 -2.91 1.75 -7.09
C ILE A 98 -2.87 1.62 -5.58
N ALA A 99 -2.91 0.39 -5.08
CA ALA A 99 -2.89 0.12 -3.64
C ALA A 99 -2.11 -1.17 -3.35
N GLY A 100 -1.39 -1.17 -2.26
CA GLY A 100 -0.68 -2.34 -1.77
C GLY A 100 -0.51 -2.30 -0.26
N PHE A 101 -0.58 -3.47 0.34
CA PHE A 101 -0.37 -3.66 1.77
C PHE A 101 0.91 -4.46 2.01
N SER A 102 1.68 -4.09 3.03
CA SER A 102 2.92 -4.79 3.41
C SER A 102 3.89 -4.91 2.22
N GLN A 103 4.25 -6.10 1.80
CA GLN A 103 5.05 -6.31 0.58
C GLN A 103 4.39 -5.70 -0.67
N GLY A 104 3.05 -5.67 -0.74
CA GLY A 104 2.33 -4.94 -1.78
C GLY A 104 2.55 -3.43 -1.70
N GLY A 105 2.76 -2.87 -0.52
CA GLY A 105 3.17 -1.48 -0.32
C GLY A 105 4.53 -1.19 -0.94
N LEU A 106 5.52 -2.07 -0.74
CA LEU A 106 6.79 -2.01 -1.47
C LEU A 106 6.56 -2.05 -2.99
N GLY A 107 5.66 -2.94 -3.46
CA GLY A 107 5.29 -3.00 -4.87
C GLY A 107 4.74 -1.67 -5.40
N VAL A 108 3.93 -0.96 -4.62
CA VAL A 108 3.43 0.38 -5.01
C VAL A 108 4.57 1.40 -5.10
N VAL A 109 5.54 1.38 -4.18
CA VAL A 109 6.75 2.23 -4.27
C VAL A 109 7.50 1.96 -5.59
N GLU A 110 7.74 0.70 -5.92
CA GLU A 110 8.44 0.34 -7.14
C GLU A 110 7.63 0.70 -8.41
N LEU A 111 6.31 0.55 -8.40
CA LEU A 111 5.45 1.00 -9.49
C LEU A 111 5.52 2.52 -9.70
N LEU A 112 5.57 3.32 -8.63
CA LEU A 112 5.72 4.78 -8.72
C LEU A 112 7.07 5.20 -9.32
N LYS A 113 8.13 4.41 -9.09
CA LYS A 113 9.44 4.61 -9.73
C LYS A 113 9.45 4.16 -11.18
N HIS A 114 8.71 3.10 -11.49
CA HIS A 114 8.68 2.44 -12.81
C HIS A 114 7.82 3.19 -13.84
N MET A 115 6.69 3.78 -13.42
CA MET A 115 5.73 4.39 -14.34
C MET A 115 6.29 5.65 -15.01
N ASP A 116 5.86 5.91 -16.25
CA ASP A 116 6.14 7.14 -16.97
C ASP A 116 5.21 8.29 -16.57
N ASP A 117 5.53 9.50 -17.04
CA ASP A 117 4.76 10.72 -16.75
C ASP A 117 3.32 10.65 -17.32
N GLU A 118 3.08 9.98 -18.45
CA GLU A 118 1.75 9.82 -19.04
C GLU A 118 0.87 8.96 -18.13
N THR A 119 1.40 7.86 -17.63
CA THR A 119 0.72 6.97 -16.69
C THR A 119 0.48 7.66 -15.36
N TYR A 120 1.49 8.38 -14.84
CA TYR A 120 1.35 9.18 -13.63
C TYR A 120 0.28 10.26 -13.76
N GLY A 121 0.14 10.90 -14.90
CA GLY A 121 -0.94 11.85 -15.17
C GLY A 121 -2.35 11.27 -15.00
N GLN A 122 -2.49 9.94 -15.06
CA GLN A 122 -3.76 9.24 -14.82
C GLN A 122 -3.94 8.82 -13.36
N LEU A 123 -2.92 8.98 -12.51
CA LEU A 123 -2.97 8.55 -11.11
C LEU A 123 -3.85 9.50 -10.30
N ALA A 124 -4.93 8.98 -9.72
CA ALA A 124 -5.69 9.71 -8.72
C ALA A 124 -5.01 9.59 -7.34
N ALA A 125 -4.58 8.39 -6.97
CA ALA A 125 -3.84 8.17 -5.72
C ALA A 125 -3.10 6.82 -5.73
N ALA A 126 -1.99 6.76 -4.97
CA ALA A 126 -1.27 5.55 -4.61
C ALA A 126 -1.39 5.32 -3.10
N TYR A 127 -1.82 4.13 -2.69
CA TYR A 127 -1.99 3.76 -1.28
C TYR A 127 -0.91 2.75 -0.90
N ILE A 128 0.00 3.16 -0.02
CA ILE A 128 1.07 2.35 0.56
C ILE A 128 0.68 2.08 2.01
N LEU A 129 0.11 0.91 2.24
CA LEU A 129 -0.47 0.52 3.52
C LEU A 129 0.50 -0.42 4.23
N GLY A 130 0.84 -0.12 5.48
CA GLY A 130 1.72 -0.98 6.26
C GLY A 130 3.13 -1.16 5.66
N TYR A 131 3.62 -0.15 4.94
CA TYR A 131 4.99 -0.11 4.44
C TYR A 131 5.51 1.32 4.46
N LYS A 132 6.82 1.47 4.37
CA LYS A 132 7.51 2.76 4.41
C LYS A 132 7.69 3.38 3.02
N VAL A 133 7.91 4.68 3.02
CA VAL A 133 8.50 5.46 1.93
C VAL A 133 9.74 6.13 2.51
N THR A 134 10.89 5.93 1.89
CA THR A 134 12.15 6.52 2.35
C THR A 134 12.43 7.88 1.67
N PRO A 135 13.32 8.71 2.21
CA PRO A 135 13.79 9.91 1.51
C PRO A 135 14.41 9.58 0.15
N GLU A 136 15.14 8.47 0.05
CA GLU A 136 15.74 7.99 -1.20
C GLU A 136 14.67 7.70 -2.26
N ASP A 137 13.56 7.08 -1.88
CA ASP A 137 12.43 6.84 -2.80
C ASP A 137 11.91 8.14 -3.39
N THR A 138 11.78 9.19 -2.58
CA THR A 138 11.31 10.51 -3.03
C THR A 138 12.32 11.24 -3.93
N LEU A 139 13.60 10.94 -3.80
CA LEU A 139 14.64 11.48 -4.68
C LEU A 139 14.73 10.76 -6.02
N GLN A 140 14.37 9.48 -6.07
CA GLN A 140 14.41 8.67 -7.29
C GLN A 140 13.30 9.01 -8.28
N THR A 141 12.16 9.51 -7.81
CA THR A 141 11.05 9.88 -8.68
C THR A 141 10.19 11.01 -8.11
N LYS A 142 9.75 11.92 -8.98
CA LYS A 142 8.75 12.96 -8.67
C LYS A 142 7.32 12.41 -8.50
N HIS A 143 7.10 11.14 -8.81
CA HIS A 143 5.79 10.49 -8.74
C HIS A 143 5.40 10.12 -7.30
N ILE A 144 6.37 10.08 -6.39
CA ILE A 144 6.12 9.91 -4.95
C ILE A 144 5.90 11.29 -4.33
N LYS A 145 4.65 11.65 -4.13
CA LYS A 145 4.24 12.96 -3.60
C LYS A 145 3.28 12.78 -2.43
N ALA A 146 3.70 13.16 -1.22
CA ALA A 146 2.88 13.00 -0.02
C ALA A 146 1.51 13.67 -0.13
N ALA A 147 0.46 12.96 0.24
CA ALA A 147 -0.88 13.52 0.41
C ALA A 147 -0.89 14.54 1.55
N GLN A 148 -1.63 15.64 1.37
CA GLN A 148 -1.77 16.73 2.34
C GLN A 148 -3.20 16.86 2.89
N GLY A 149 -4.15 16.14 2.29
CA GLY A 149 -5.54 16.18 2.70
C GLY A 149 -6.38 15.07 2.07
N GLU A 150 -7.69 15.18 2.18
CA GLU A 150 -8.64 14.16 1.73
C GLU A 150 -8.85 14.14 0.19
N THR A 151 -8.68 15.31 -0.46
CA THR A 151 -9.17 15.53 -1.83
C THR A 151 -8.10 15.73 -2.88
N ASP A 152 -6.85 15.88 -2.50
CA ASP A 152 -5.73 16.04 -3.43
C ASP A 152 -5.53 14.78 -4.30
N THR A 153 -5.01 14.95 -5.50
CA THR A 153 -4.88 13.88 -6.49
C THR A 153 -3.47 13.84 -7.07
N GLY A 154 -3.05 12.68 -7.60
CA GLY A 154 -1.68 12.44 -8.00
C GLY A 154 -0.76 12.36 -6.78
N VAL A 155 -1.21 11.75 -5.71
CA VAL A 155 -0.52 11.73 -4.40
C VAL A 155 -0.35 10.33 -3.86
N THR A 156 0.57 10.20 -2.92
CA THR A 156 0.87 8.98 -2.17
C THR A 156 0.29 9.10 -0.77
N ILE A 157 -0.56 8.15 -0.42
CA ILE A 157 -1.08 7.90 0.92
C ILE A 157 -0.20 6.83 1.55
N CYS A 158 0.44 7.13 2.66
CA CYS A 158 1.29 6.20 3.39
C CYS A 158 0.92 6.21 4.86
N TYR A 159 0.79 5.05 5.47
CA TYR A 159 0.71 4.91 6.91
C TYR A 159 1.17 3.53 7.38
N ASN A 160 1.67 3.51 8.60
CA ASN A 160 1.96 2.34 9.43
C ASN A 160 1.37 2.60 10.81
N THR A 161 0.90 1.59 11.51
CA THR A 161 0.17 1.75 12.76
C THR A 161 0.83 0.98 13.91
N VAL A 162 1.07 1.67 15.01
CA VAL A 162 1.68 1.11 16.22
C VAL A 162 0.88 1.52 17.46
N LYS A 163 1.02 0.76 18.55
CA LYS A 163 0.45 1.14 19.86
C LYS A 163 1.31 2.20 20.58
N ASP A 164 2.60 2.24 20.26
CA ASP A 164 3.57 3.21 20.77
C ASP A 164 4.73 3.30 19.79
N VAL A 165 5.32 4.48 19.63
CA VAL A 165 6.42 4.72 18.68
C VAL A 165 7.65 3.84 18.93
N LYS A 166 7.84 3.30 20.14
CA LYS A 166 8.92 2.35 20.44
C LYS A 166 8.80 1.01 19.70
N TYR A 167 7.62 0.72 19.13
CA TYR A 167 7.36 -0.49 18.34
C TYR A 167 7.57 -0.31 16.84
N ILE A 168 8.06 0.85 16.41
CA ILE A 168 8.39 1.07 14.99
C ILE A 168 9.48 0.09 14.56
N LYS A 169 9.19 -0.71 13.55
CA LYS A 169 10.16 -1.62 12.93
C LYS A 169 10.81 -0.91 11.74
N PRO A 170 12.11 -0.55 11.77
CA PRO A 170 12.74 0.27 10.75
C PRO A 170 12.60 -0.29 9.34
N VAL A 171 12.73 -1.59 9.19
CA VAL A 171 12.63 -2.29 7.90
C VAL A 171 11.27 -2.10 7.21
N ILE A 172 10.18 -1.91 7.97
CA ILE A 172 8.82 -1.83 7.45
C ILE A 172 8.25 -0.41 7.59
N ALA A 173 8.49 0.25 8.71
CA ALA A 173 7.70 1.40 9.16
C ALA A 173 8.48 2.72 9.33
N ALA A 174 9.80 2.76 9.11
CA ALA A 174 10.57 4.00 9.19
C ALA A 174 10.35 4.84 7.91
N THR A 175 9.25 5.57 7.88
CA THR A 175 8.79 6.33 6.71
C THR A 175 9.03 7.84 6.84
N CYS A 176 9.21 8.54 5.71
CA CYS A 176 9.37 9.99 5.65
C CYS A 176 8.06 10.75 5.41
N MET A 177 6.95 10.05 5.25
CA MET A 177 5.63 10.65 5.07
C MET A 177 4.55 9.81 5.73
N GLY A 178 3.47 10.46 6.16
CA GLY A 178 2.31 9.78 6.73
C GLY A 178 1.08 10.68 6.71
N ILE A 179 -0.10 10.06 6.65
CA ILE A 179 -1.38 10.73 6.76
C ILE A 179 -2.34 9.86 7.58
N ASN A 180 -3.13 10.48 8.45
CA ASN A 180 -4.13 9.74 9.23
C ASN A 180 -5.38 9.45 8.36
N PRO A 181 -5.70 8.19 8.04
CA PRO A 181 -6.80 7.85 7.15
C PRO A 181 -8.19 8.12 7.77
N VAL A 182 -8.27 8.42 9.06
CA VAL A 182 -9.54 8.70 9.74
C VAL A 182 -9.98 10.15 9.55
N ASN A 183 -9.06 11.11 9.62
CA ASN A 183 -9.34 12.54 9.45
C ASN A 183 -8.59 13.21 8.28
N TRP A 184 -7.77 12.46 7.55
CA TRP A 184 -6.96 12.90 6.39
C TRP A 184 -6.05 14.09 6.71
N ARG A 185 -5.48 14.12 7.93
CA ARG A 185 -4.55 15.14 8.37
C ARG A 185 -3.12 14.59 8.48
N THR A 186 -2.17 15.50 8.34
CA THR A 186 -0.72 15.21 8.46
C THR A 186 -0.11 15.75 9.74
N ASP A 187 -0.94 16.27 10.64
CA ASP A 187 -0.55 16.74 11.99
C ASP A 187 -1.00 15.76 13.09
N ALA A 188 -0.71 16.10 14.34
CA ALA A 188 -1.03 15.31 15.52
C ALA A 188 -2.50 15.44 15.98
N THR A 189 -3.41 15.95 15.15
CA THR A 189 -4.83 16.01 15.52
C THR A 189 -5.39 14.58 15.65
N PRO A 190 -5.86 14.18 16.84
CA PRO A 190 -6.43 12.86 17.02
C PRO A 190 -7.77 12.72 16.28
N ALA A 191 -8.08 11.50 15.89
CA ALA A 191 -9.35 11.14 15.30
C ALA A 191 -9.93 9.91 15.99
N THR A 192 -11.26 9.84 16.07
CA THR A 192 -11.96 8.69 16.67
C THR A 192 -12.48 7.79 15.55
N LEU A 193 -12.21 6.51 15.68
CA LEU A 193 -12.68 5.45 14.82
C LEU A 193 -13.53 4.47 15.64
N HIS A 194 -14.70 4.09 15.12
CA HIS A 194 -15.64 3.18 15.78
C HIS A 194 -15.94 3.55 17.24
N ASP A 195 -16.10 4.86 17.52
CA ASP A 195 -16.44 5.49 18.81
C ASP A 195 -15.43 5.26 19.96
N THR A 196 -14.56 4.28 19.87
CA THR A 196 -13.68 3.86 20.99
C THR A 196 -12.20 3.89 20.67
N ILE A 197 -11.83 3.90 19.38
CA ILE A 197 -10.44 3.81 18.94
C ILE A 197 -9.95 5.23 18.63
N THR A 198 -8.88 5.66 19.30
CA THR A 198 -8.23 6.93 18.97
C THR A 198 -7.02 6.67 18.09
N VAL A 199 -6.94 7.38 16.96
CA VAL A 199 -5.84 7.30 15.99
C VAL A 199 -5.20 8.68 15.87
N THR A 200 -3.90 8.76 16.13
CA THR A 200 -3.12 10.01 16.09
C THR A 200 -1.88 9.81 15.24
N LEU A 201 -1.65 10.67 14.25
CA LEU A 201 -0.38 10.65 13.53
C LEU A 201 0.73 11.25 14.40
N SER A 202 1.87 10.58 14.50
CA SER A 202 3.09 11.13 15.06
C SER A 202 3.84 11.96 13.99
N PRO A 203 3.88 13.29 14.04
CA PRO A 203 4.55 14.10 13.02
C PRO A 203 6.06 13.86 12.95
N LYS A 204 6.66 13.43 14.06
CA LYS A 204 8.10 13.12 14.12
C LYS A 204 8.45 11.82 13.42
N HIS A 205 7.56 10.83 13.50
CA HIS A 205 7.84 9.47 13.03
C HIS A 205 6.99 9.07 11.82
N HIS A 206 6.01 9.91 11.44
CA HIS A 206 5.08 9.69 10.33
C HIS A 206 4.27 8.38 10.41
N VAL A 207 4.12 7.82 11.63
CA VAL A 207 3.33 6.62 11.91
C VAL A 207 2.10 6.98 12.72
N LEU A 208 1.06 6.16 12.61
CA LEU A 208 -0.15 6.26 13.41
C LEU A 208 0.08 5.59 14.76
N VAL A 209 -0.28 6.30 15.83
CA VAL A 209 -0.34 5.75 17.19
C VAL A 209 -1.82 5.51 17.50
N VAL A 210 -2.16 4.26 17.86
CA VAL A 210 -3.52 3.84 18.13
C VAL A 210 -3.71 3.47 19.61
N SER A 211 -4.83 3.90 20.17
CA SER A 211 -5.27 3.46 21.52
C SER A 211 -6.74 3.04 21.48
N GLY A 212 -7.16 2.20 22.42
CA GLY A 212 -8.49 1.64 22.46
C GLY A 212 -8.72 0.43 21.53
N TYR A 213 -7.65 -0.10 20.95
CA TYR A 213 -7.68 -1.28 20.08
C TYR A 213 -6.53 -2.24 20.40
N SER A 214 -6.86 -3.52 20.60
CA SER A 214 -5.86 -4.51 21.02
C SER A 214 -5.04 -5.09 19.86
N GLY A 215 -5.64 -5.24 18.67
CA GLY A 215 -5.03 -5.95 17.56
C GLY A 215 -4.77 -7.43 17.84
N SER A 216 -5.48 -8.00 18.84
CA SER A 216 -5.26 -9.38 19.29
C SER A 216 -5.87 -10.45 18.36
N GLU A 217 -6.48 -10.04 17.27
CA GLU A 217 -7.02 -10.93 16.25
C GLU A 217 -5.93 -11.64 15.46
N TYR A 218 -4.71 -11.11 15.49
CA TYR A 218 -3.57 -11.67 14.80
C TYR A 218 -2.45 -12.02 15.77
N GLU A 219 -1.98 -13.25 15.68
CA GLU A 219 -0.86 -13.73 16.50
C GLU A 219 0.44 -12.99 16.17
N PRO A 220 1.29 -12.75 17.15
CA PRO A 220 2.63 -12.24 16.92
C PRO A 220 3.44 -13.17 16.00
N TYR A 221 4.16 -12.58 15.07
CA TYR A 221 5.13 -13.32 14.27
C TYR A 221 6.55 -12.86 14.61
N LYS A 222 7.26 -13.68 15.38
CA LYS A 222 8.59 -13.38 15.94
C LYS A 222 8.60 -11.97 16.57
N ASP A 223 9.67 -11.21 16.37
CA ASP A 223 9.74 -9.79 16.74
C ASP A 223 9.42 -8.84 15.55
N LEU A 224 8.84 -9.38 14.49
CA LEU A 224 8.65 -8.64 13.23
C LEU A 224 7.26 -8.01 13.11
N LEU A 225 6.20 -8.79 13.34
CA LEU A 225 4.81 -8.34 13.17
C LEU A 225 3.95 -8.60 14.39
N ASN A 226 2.98 -7.72 14.64
CA ASN A 226 1.95 -7.82 15.69
C ASN A 226 2.56 -7.82 17.12
N VAL A 227 3.75 -7.23 17.27
CA VAL A 227 4.44 -7.05 18.56
C VAL A 227 4.44 -5.57 18.91
N GLY A 228 3.28 -5.08 19.39
CA GLY A 228 3.08 -3.66 19.70
C GLY A 228 2.80 -2.77 18.48
N ASP A 229 2.99 -3.28 17.27
CA ASP A 229 2.34 -2.81 16.05
C ASP A 229 1.02 -3.56 15.86
N ILE A 230 0.19 -3.06 14.94
CA ILE A 230 -1.07 -3.70 14.53
C ILE A 230 -1.09 -3.94 13.02
N HIS A 231 0.06 -4.26 12.47
CA HIS A 231 0.30 -4.34 11.04
C HIS A 231 -0.76 -5.17 10.29
N SER A 232 -1.02 -6.39 10.76
CA SER A 232 -1.97 -7.28 10.07
C SER A 232 -3.42 -6.79 10.08
N CYS A 233 -3.77 -5.86 10.99
CA CYS A 233 -5.11 -5.28 11.08
C CYS A 233 -5.31 -4.07 10.14
N GLU A 234 -4.25 -3.42 9.69
CA GLU A 234 -4.30 -2.12 9.01
C GLU A 234 -5.27 -2.04 7.82
N PRO A 235 -5.30 -3.01 6.90
CA PRO A 235 -6.23 -2.98 5.77
C PRO A 235 -7.70 -3.02 6.19
N TRP A 236 -8.00 -3.70 7.28
CA TRP A 236 -9.36 -3.93 7.76
C TRP A 236 -9.83 -2.83 8.70
N LEU A 237 -8.97 -2.40 9.61
CA LEU A 237 -9.29 -1.37 10.60
C LEU A 237 -9.71 -0.06 9.93
N TYR A 238 -9.08 0.32 8.83
CA TYR A 238 -9.36 1.56 8.11
C TYR A 238 -10.18 1.37 6.83
N SER A 239 -10.76 0.19 6.60
CA SER A 239 -11.43 -0.18 5.35
C SER A 239 -12.51 0.80 4.90
N GLU A 240 -13.37 1.26 5.81
CA GLU A 240 -14.42 2.24 5.49
C GLU A 240 -13.83 3.61 5.11
N CYS A 241 -12.79 4.05 5.81
CA CYS A 241 -12.10 5.31 5.52
C CYS A 241 -11.45 5.27 4.14
N LEU A 242 -10.79 4.15 3.82
CA LEU A 242 -10.17 3.92 2.52
C LEU A 242 -11.20 3.89 1.39
N ALA A 243 -12.30 3.13 1.57
CA ALA A 243 -13.38 3.04 0.58
C ALA A 243 -13.95 4.42 0.23
N LYS A 244 -14.26 5.22 1.23
CA LYS A 244 -14.75 6.60 1.06
C LYS A 244 -13.73 7.48 0.34
N ASN A 245 -12.48 7.44 0.76
CA ASN A 245 -11.43 8.27 0.19
C ASN A 245 -11.09 7.92 -1.26
N ILE A 246 -11.05 6.64 -1.61
CA ILE A 246 -10.87 6.17 -2.99
C ILE A 246 -11.94 6.78 -3.92
N ALA A 247 -13.20 6.76 -3.49
CA ALA A 247 -14.30 7.34 -4.25
C ALA A 247 -14.18 8.87 -4.39
N ILE A 248 -13.78 9.56 -3.31
CA ILE A 248 -13.53 11.01 -3.29
C ILE A 248 -12.41 11.36 -4.28
N ARG A 249 -11.24 10.76 -4.18
CA ARG A 249 -10.07 11.07 -5.02
C ARG A 249 -10.33 10.75 -6.49
N ALA A 250 -11.01 9.64 -6.79
CA ALA A 250 -11.41 9.32 -8.17
C ALA A 250 -12.36 10.37 -8.75
N ARG A 251 -13.28 10.91 -7.94
CA ARG A 251 -14.20 11.99 -8.35
C ARG A 251 -13.43 13.30 -8.57
N GLU A 252 -12.57 13.69 -7.65
CA GLU A 252 -11.78 14.93 -7.74
C GLU A 252 -10.81 14.90 -8.94
N TRP A 253 -10.22 13.74 -9.21
CA TRP A 253 -9.39 13.56 -10.40
C TRP A 253 -10.22 13.77 -11.69
N ARG A 254 -11.41 13.17 -11.78
CA ARG A 254 -12.29 13.35 -12.95
C ARG A 254 -12.70 14.81 -13.16
N LYS A 255 -12.98 15.55 -12.07
CA LYS A 255 -13.29 16.99 -12.18
C LYS A 255 -12.15 17.79 -12.80
N LYS A 256 -10.90 17.49 -12.43
CA LYS A 256 -9.70 18.15 -12.97
C LYS A 256 -9.43 17.82 -14.44
N HIS A 257 -9.90 16.67 -14.92
CA HIS A 257 -9.65 16.16 -16.28
C HIS A 257 -10.93 16.07 -17.14
N ALA A 258 -12.01 16.70 -16.71
CA ALA A 258 -13.25 16.84 -17.49
C ALA A 258 -13.11 18.04 -18.44
N HIS A 259 -12.47 17.81 -19.61
CA HIS A 259 -12.40 18.75 -20.71
C HIS A 259 -12.89 18.10 -22.00
#